data_843fab85971dcb2eed24cd536a5c1b7e
#
_entry.id   843fab85971dcb2eed24cd536a5c1b7e
#
_cell.length_a   1.000
_cell.length_b   1.000
_cell.length_c   1.000
_cell.angle_alpha   90.00
_cell.angle_beta   90.00
_cell.angle_gamma   90.00
#
_symmetry.space_group_name_H-M   'P 1'
#
loop_
_entity.id
_entity.type
_entity.pdbx_description
1 polymer ?
#
loop_
_entity_poly.entity_id
_entity_poly.type
_entity_poly.pdbx_seq_one_letter_code
_entity_poly.pdbx_strand_id
1 'polypeptide(L)'
;VTIVVTGAAAERQAALRQKLIRRVGEQQLTVDLGSPLYAAELSDAEIVERVACAGLRRGERRGTVRASAENAEQALSKAEVARVLDQLVSSLGPVRRVLLIPPDATRAHSGAAELTCALYARLASTANVRVLPALGTHEAMSEAQLRGLFPSIPLDRFLVHDFRDGVSQLSEVPASFVRHVSDGKLDYAVPCQVSRELTTGDWDRIISIGQLVPHEVIGIANHVKNVFVGTGGKESIDRSHFLGAVCGMESMMGRAHTPVRDVLNYMSAQLAPQLPLSYVCTVRKKDARGQIQTHGLYCGDDEGCFLAGAPLVQLLNLNLLEAPLDKVVVYLDPREFRTTWLGNKAIYRTRMAIADGGELVILGPGVRRFGEDPGIDRLIRRHGYRGTRHTLAELGQDRELAASLSAAAHLIHGSSEGRFRVRWAAGELTRKEVESVGYEWADPFALLRCYAPATLKDGFNGLPNGEKIFFVSNPGLGLWALKDDFARTPSA
;
A
#
# COMPACT_ATOMS: atom_id res chain seq x y z
N VAL A 1 -28.47 -8.04 3.24
CA VAL A 1 -27.63 -9.25 3.35
C VAL A 1 -28.38 -10.24 4.25
N THR A 2 -28.68 -11.44 3.75
CA THR A 2 -29.35 -12.48 4.52
C THR A 2 -28.27 -13.39 5.14
N ILE A 3 -28.27 -13.50 6.48
CA ILE A 3 -27.38 -14.41 7.18
C ILE A 3 -28.13 -15.71 7.42
N VAL A 4 -27.66 -16.81 6.84
CA VAL A 4 -28.19 -18.16 7.12
C VAL A 4 -27.21 -18.87 8.04
N VAL A 5 -27.55 -19.02 9.29
CA VAL A 5 -26.81 -19.84 10.26
C VAL A 5 -27.42 -21.25 10.19
N THR A 6 -26.71 -22.18 9.57
CA THR A 6 -27.13 -23.59 9.51
C THR A 6 -26.43 -24.40 10.60
N GLY A 7 -27.10 -25.41 11.15
CA GLY A 7 -26.52 -26.38 12.10
C GLY A 7 -26.55 -26.00 13.59
N ALA A 8 -27.16 -24.87 13.98
CA ALA A 8 -27.33 -24.52 15.38
C ALA A 8 -28.81 -24.76 15.85
N ALA A 9 -29.01 -25.10 17.12
CA ALA A 9 -30.33 -25.19 17.70
C ALA A 9 -31.09 -23.86 17.60
N ALA A 10 -32.41 -23.90 17.47
CA ALA A 10 -33.25 -22.72 17.22
C ALA A 10 -33.08 -21.59 18.26
N GLU A 11 -32.84 -21.93 19.52
CA GLU A 11 -32.60 -20.96 20.59
C GLU A 11 -31.26 -20.23 20.41
N ARG A 12 -30.20 -20.94 19.97
CA ARG A 12 -28.90 -20.35 19.67
C ARG A 12 -28.98 -19.46 18.44
N GLN A 13 -29.76 -19.82 17.43
CA GLN A 13 -30.00 -18.99 16.24
C GLN A 13 -30.69 -17.67 16.60
N ALA A 14 -31.67 -17.69 17.50
CA ALA A 14 -32.37 -16.48 17.95
C ALA A 14 -31.46 -15.54 18.75
N ALA A 15 -30.63 -16.09 19.64
CA ALA A 15 -29.67 -15.32 20.42
C ALA A 15 -28.54 -14.70 19.52
N LEU A 16 -28.04 -15.46 18.57
CA LEU A 16 -27.09 -14.99 17.57
C LEU A 16 -27.68 -13.89 16.68
N ARG A 17 -28.93 -14.05 16.24
CA ARG A 17 -29.62 -13.03 15.46
C ARG A 17 -29.73 -11.71 16.23
N GLN A 18 -30.08 -11.75 17.53
CA GLN A 18 -30.11 -10.53 18.34
C GLN A 18 -28.76 -9.90 18.56
N LYS A 19 -27.67 -10.68 18.76
CA LYS A 19 -26.33 -10.18 18.88
C LYS A 19 -25.85 -9.53 17.57
N LEU A 20 -26.19 -10.15 16.43
CA LEU A 20 -25.88 -9.64 15.09
C LEU A 20 -26.62 -8.34 14.78
N ILE A 21 -27.93 -8.26 15.10
CA ILE A 21 -28.72 -7.03 14.92
C ILE A 21 -28.14 -5.88 15.76
N ARG A 22 -27.71 -6.14 17.00
CA ARG A 22 -27.05 -5.12 17.83
C ARG A 22 -25.70 -4.67 17.27
N ARG A 23 -24.99 -5.53 16.55
CA ARG A 23 -23.64 -5.24 16.03
C ARG A 23 -23.66 -4.58 14.65
N VAL A 24 -24.58 -4.96 13.77
CA VAL A 24 -24.62 -4.53 12.35
C VAL A 24 -25.90 -3.80 11.93
N GLY A 25 -26.87 -3.60 12.85
CA GLY A 25 -28.14 -2.91 12.60
C GLY A 25 -29.26 -3.81 12.06
N GLU A 26 -30.51 -3.31 12.06
CA GLU A 26 -31.75 -4.07 11.74
C GLU A 26 -31.93 -4.38 10.23
N GLN A 27 -31.01 -4.08 9.36
CA GLN A 27 -31.12 -4.45 7.95
C GLN A 27 -31.03 -5.97 7.80
N GLN A 28 -31.91 -6.56 6.99
CA GLN A 28 -31.88 -7.99 6.67
C GLN A 28 -30.53 -8.34 6.03
N LEU A 29 -29.68 -8.99 6.82
CA LEU A 29 -28.37 -9.47 6.41
C LEU A 29 -28.48 -10.97 6.11
N THR A 30 -28.27 -11.40 4.87
CA THR A 30 -28.09 -12.81 4.53
C THR A 30 -26.60 -13.06 4.35
N VAL A 31 -25.99 -13.86 5.21
CA VAL A 31 -24.60 -14.31 5.08
C VAL A 31 -24.63 -15.80 4.84
N ASP A 32 -24.14 -16.23 3.71
CA ASP A 32 -23.82 -17.63 3.44
C ASP A 32 -22.43 -17.90 4.01
N LEU A 33 -22.34 -18.68 5.07
CA LEU A 33 -21.09 -19.04 5.74
C LEU A 33 -20.38 -20.25 5.08
N GLY A 34 -20.84 -20.66 3.90
CA GLY A 34 -20.12 -21.52 2.98
C GLY A 34 -19.98 -23.00 3.35
N SER A 35 -20.20 -23.43 4.59
CA SER A 35 -20.22 -24.84 4.96
C SER A 35 -20.97 -25.09 6.29
N PRO A 36 -21.84 -26.10 6.37
CA PRO A 36 -22.59 -26.44 7.60
C PRO A 36 -21.71 -26.87 8.80
N LEU A 37 -20.51 -27.32 8.57
CA LEU A 37 -19.58 -27.81 9.59
C LEU A 37 -18.96 -26.69 10.44
N TYR A 38 -18.84 -25.47 9.92
CA TYR A 38 -18.19 -24.37 10.62
C TYR A 38 -19.00 -23.77 11.77
N ALA A 39 -20.33 -23.80 11.71
CA ALA A 39 -21.17 -23.18 12.74
C ALA A 39 -21.21 -23.98 14.04
N ALA A 40 -20.95 -25.28 14.01
CA ALA A 40 -20.95 -26.15 15.19
C ALA A 40 -19.70 -26.01 16.06
N GLU A 41 -18.55 -25.58 15.47
CA GLU A 41 -17.24 -25.50 16.11
C GLU A 41 -16.87 -24.09 16.59
N LEU A 42 -17.62 -23.05 16.19
CA LEU A 42 -17.32 -21.66 16.51
C LEU A 42 -18.14 -21.16 17.72
N SER A 43 -17.49 -20.36 18.56
CA SER A 43 -18.19 -19.59 19.58
C SER A 43 -19.11 -18.52 18.97
N ASP A 44 -20.14 -18.09 19.70
CA ASP A 44 -21.03 -17.01 19.28
C ASP A 44 -20.29 -15.72 18.96
N ALA A 45 -19.18 -15.43 19.67
CA ALA A 45 -18.33 -14.26 19.44
C ALA A 45 -17.61 -14.36 18.08
N GLU A 46 -17.08 -15.53 17.76
CA GLU A 46 -16.40 -15.77 16.47
C GLU A 46 -17.39 -15.72 15.29
N ILE A 47 -18.62 -16.20 15.47
CA ILE A 47 -19.67 -16.11 14.44
C ILE A 47 -20.04 -14.63 14.21
N VAL A 48 -20.27 -13.86 15.29
CA VAL A 48 -20.58 -12.43 15.20
C VAL A 48 -19.46 -11.65 14.52
N GLU A 49 -18.21 -11.98 14.85
CA GLU A 49 -17.03 -11.36 14.23
C GLU A 49 -16.91 -11.70 12.73
N ARG A 50 -17.07 -12.99 12.37
CA ARG A 50 -17.05 -13.43 10.95
C ARG A 50 -18.16 -12.81 10.12
N VAL A 51 -19.33 -12.64 10.71
CA VAL A 51 -20.47 -11.99 10.05
C VAL A 51 -20.20 -10.49 9.88
N ALA A 52 -19.66 -9.83 10.91
CA ALA A 52 -19.23 -8.44 10.80
C ALA A 52 -18.18 -8.27 9.70
N CYS A 53 -17.22 -9.21 9.61
CA CYS A 53 -16.19 -9.25 8.57
C CYS A 53 -16.76 -9.51 7.16
N ALA A 54 -17.71 -10.46 7.04
CA ALA A 54 -18.37 -10.76 5.77
C ALA A 54 -19.28 -9.59 5.33
N GLY A 55 -19.90 -8.89 6.27
CA GLY A 55 -20.62 -7.64 6.03
C GLY A 55 -19.71 -6.53 5.48
N LEU A 56 -18.46 -6.45 5.94
CA LEU A 56 -17.46 -5.54 5.42
C LEU A 56 -17.00 -5.92 3.99
N ARG A 57 -16.88 -7.22 3.70
CA ARG A 57 -16.51 -7.72 2.36
C ARG A 57 -17.61 -7.62 1.31
N ARG A 58 -18.89 -7.78 1.71
CA ARG A 58 -20.06 -7.77 0.82
C ARG A 58 -20.94 -6.54 0.98
N GLY A 59 -20.54 -5.60 1.82
CA GLY A 59 -21.30 -4.38 1.98
C GLY A 59 -21.41 -3.64 0.66
N GLU A 60 -22.58 -3.77 0.00
CA GLU A 60 -23.10 -2.74 -0.89
C GLU A 60 -23.41 -1.47 -0.06
N ARG A 61 -22.46 -0.99 0.72
CA ARG A 61 -22.37 0.43 0.93
C ARG A 61 -21.91 0.94 -0.43
N ARG A 62 -22.84 1.40 -1.26
CA ARG A 62 -22.55 2.35 -2.32
C ARG A 62 -21.84 3.49 -1.61
N GLY A 63 -20.50 3.37 -1.56
CA GLY A 63 -19.68 4.36 -0.93
C GLY A 63 -19.96 5.69 -1.58
N THR A 64 -20.04 6.74 -0.78
CA THR A 64 -20.47 8.04 -1.24
C THR A 64 -19.31 8.71 -1.97
N VAL A 65 -19.24 8.52 -3.28
CA VAL A 65 -18.39 9.37 -4.12
C VAL A 65 -19.04 10.75 -4.16
N ARG A 66 -18.44 11.73 -3.49
CA ARG A 66 -18.93 13.12 -3.45
C ARG A 66 -18.69 13.86 -4.75
N ALA A 67 -17.53 13.60 -5.37
CA ALA A 67 -17.13 14.19 -6.63
C ALA A 67 -16.09 13.32 -7.32
N SER A 68 -16.15 13.19 -8.64
CA SER A 68 -15.13 12.47 -9.41
C SER A 68 -15.02 12.99 -10.84
N ALA A 69 -13.88 12.72 -11.45
CA ALA A 69 -13.65 12.77 -12.89
C ALA A 69 -12.62 11.70 -13.25
N GLU A 70 -12.81 11.04 -14.40
CA GLU A 70 -11.86 10.07 -14.93
C GLU A 70 -11.86 10.06 -16.46
N ASN A 71 -10.69 9.77 -17.03
CA ASN A 71 -10.53 9.49 -18.45
C ASN A 71 -9.32 8.59 -18.65
N ALA A 72 -9.52 7.38 -19.17
CA ALA A 72 -8.48 6.40 -19.37
C ALA A 72 -7.50 6.78 -20.51
N GLU A 73 -7.98 7.52 -21.51
CA GLU A 73 -7.21 7.85 -22.72
C GLU A 73 -6.49 9.20 -22.60
N GLN A 74 -7.12 10.17 -21.96
CA GLN A 74 -6.61 11.53 -21.87
C GLN A 74 -6.45 11.98 -20.42
N ALA A 75 -5.43 12.79 -20.17
CA ALA A 75 -5.26 13.43 -18.88
C ALA A 75 -6.40 14.41 -18.57
N LEU A 76 -6.82 14.45 -17.31
CA LEU A 76 -7.78 15.45 -16.85
C LEU A 76 -7.20 16.86 -17.02
N SER A 77 -8.00 17.75 -17.57
CA SER A 77 -7.67 19.18 -17.66
C SER A 77 -7.66 19.83 -16.28
N LYS A 78 -6.95 20.95 -16.14
CA LYS A 78 -6.98 21.77 -14.92
C LYS A 78 -8.39 22.19 -14.53
N ALA A 79 -9.26 22.45 -15.51
CA ALA A 79 -10.65 22.83 -15.28
C ALA A 79 -11.48 21.68 -14.68
N GLU A 80 -11.29 20.45 -15.16
CA GLU A 80 -11.95 19.26 -14.60
C GLU A 80 -11.51 18.99 -13.16
N VAL A 81 -10.20 19.05 -12.90
CA VAL A 81 -9.66 18.93 -11.54
C VAL A 81 -10.23 20.02 -10.62
N ALA A 82 -10.24 21.29 -11.06
CA ALA A 82 -10.80 22.40 -10.29
C ALA A 82 -12.28 22.17 -9.97
N ARG A 83 -13.08 21.76 -10.97
CA ARG A 83 -14.51 21.45 -10.79
C ARG A 83 -14.74 20.36 -9.72
N VAL A 84 -13.96 19.29 -9.75
CA VAL A 84 -14.07 18.20 -8.74
C VAL A 84 -13.74 18.72 -7.34
N LEU A 85 -12.69 19.54 -7.20
CA LEU A 85 -12.35 20.13 -5.90
C LEU A 85 -13.42 21.14 -5.41
N ASP A 86 -14.01 21.92 -6.31
CA ASP A 86 -15.09 22.85 -5.97
C ASP A 86 -16.34 22.10 -5.50
N GLN A 87 -16.68 20.98 -6.16
CA GLN A 87 -17.78 20.10 -5.74
C GLN A 87 -17.49 19.47 -4.37
N LEU A 88 -16.27 18.99 -4.14
CA LEU A 88 -15.87 18.46 -2.84
C LEU A 88 -16.07 19.53 -1.76
N VAL A 89 -15.44 20.69 -1.91
CA VAL A 89 -15.49 21.77 -0.91
C VAL A 89 -16.93 22.20 -0.64
N SER A 90 -17.76 22.37 -1.69
CA SER A 90 -19.18 22.69 -1.53
C SER A 90 -19.94 21.61 -0.76
N SER A 91 -19.58 20.35 -0.92
CA SER A 91 -20.22 19.22 -0.24
C SER A 91 -19.83 19.07 1.23
N LEU A 92 -18.73 19.69 1.68
CA LEU A 92 -18.30 19.63 3.09
C LEU A 92 -19.20 20.46 4.02
N GLY A 93 -19.93 21.44 3.47
CA GLY A 93 -20.68 22.41 4.25
C GLY A 93 -19.76 23.38 5.01
N PRO A 94 -20.30 24.11 6.01
CA PRO A 94 -19.49 25.01 6.83
C PRO A 94 -18.48 24.24 7.67
N VAL A 95 -17.19 24.53 7.48
CA VAL A 95 -16.08 23.98 8.25
C VAL A 95 -15.22 25.09 8.81
N ARG A 96 -14.73 24.94 10.05
CA ARG A 96 -13.87 25.90 10.74
C ARG A 96 -12.45 25.40 10.95
N ARG A 97 -12.26 24.08 11.07
CA ARG A 97 -10.96 23.45 11.32
C ARG A 97 -10.79 22.27 10.38
N VAL A 98 -9.79 22.35 9.51
CA VAL A 98 -9.51 21.31 8.50
C VAL A 98 -8.06 20.86 8.59
N LEU A 99 -7.86 19.55 8.61
CA LEU A 99 -6.54 18.92 8.51
C LEU A 99 -6.38 18.30 7.12
N LEU A 100 -5.35 18.70 6.39
CA LEU A 100 -4.97 18.08 5.12
C LEU A 100 -3.81 17.10 5.35
N ILE A 101 -3.93 15.88 4.85
CA ILE A 101 -2.93 14.82 5.00
C ILE A 101 -2.40 14.41 3.62
N PRO A 102 -1.47 15.16 3.01
CA PRO A 102 -0.75 14.73 1.81
C PRO A 102 0.33 13.72 2.18
N PRO A 103 0.85 12.92 1.22
CA PRO A 103 2.07 12.15 1.41
C PRO A 103 3.30 13.07 1.47
N ASP A 104 4.43 12.51 1.89
CA ASP A 104 5.72 13.19 1.97
C ASP A 104 6.43 13.38 0.60
N ALA A 105 7.65 13.92 0.63
CA ALA A 105 8.46 14.21 -0.56
C ALA A 105 8.78 12.97 -1.41
N THR A 106 8.79 11.77 -0.83
CA THR A 106 9.04 10.52 -1.57
C THR A 106 7.92 10.20 -2.59
N ARG A 107 6.79 10.89 -2.48
CA ARG A 107 5.64 10.77 -3.38
C ARG A 107 5.34 12.07 -4.15
N ALA A 108 6.37 12.87 -4.44
CA ALA A 108 6.21 14.13 -5.19
C ALA A 108 5.45 13.96 -6.52
N HIS A 109 5.61 12.81 -7.18
CA HIS A 109 4.93 12.48 -8.43
C HIS A 109 3.42 12.16 -8.30
N SER A 110 2.89 12.10 -7.07
CA SER A 110 1.49 11.70 -6.81
C SER A 110 0.44 12.74 -7.21
N GLY A 111 0.82 14.00 -7.47
CA GLY A 111 -0.11 15.12 -7.67
C GLY A 111 -0.76 15.62 -6.38
N ALA A 112 -0.44 15.02 -5.23
CA ALA A 112 -1.05 15.38 -3.96
C ALA A 112 -0.62 16.76 -3.50
N ALA A 113 0.59 17.19 -3.81
CA ALA A 113 1.07 18.52 -3.42
C ALA A 113 0.26 19.63 -4.08
N GLU A 114 0.04 19.53 -5.38
CA GLU A 114 -0.78 20.49 -6.14
C GLU A 114 -2.24 20.52 -5.64
N LEU A 115 -2.80 19.34 -5.35
CA LEU A 115 -4.17 19.24 -4.81
C LEU A 115 -4.26 19.81 -3.39
N THR A 116 -3.23 19.59 -2.56
CA THR A 116 -3.16 20.17 -1.22
C THR A 116 -3.10 21.68 -1.26
N CYS A 117 -2.28 22.27 -2.12
CA CYS A 117 -2.23 23.70 -2.36
C CYS A 117 -3.58 24.25 -2.87
N ALA A 118 -4.21 23.52 -3.78
CA ALA A 118 -5.50 23.92 -4.35
C ALA A 118 -6.64 23.87 -3.32
N LEU A 119 -6.66 22.86 -2.43
CA LEU A 119 -7.62 22.77 -1.32
C LEU A 119 -7.34 23.81 -0.24
N TYR A 120 -6.05 24.03 0.10
CA TYR A 120 -5.67 25.08 1.03
C TYR A 120 -6.18 26.45 0.58
N ALA A 121 -5.95 26.81 -0.70
CA ALA A 121 -6.41 28.08 -1.26
C ALA A 121 -7.93 28.26 -1.19
N ARG A 122 -8.71 27.20 -1.29
CA ARG A 122 -10.19 27.22 -1.22
C ARG A 122 -10.73 27.34 0.20
N LEU A 123 -10.00 26.80 1.17
CA LEU A 123 -10.48 26.65 2.54
C LEU A 123 -9.90 27.68 3.50
N ALA A 124 -8.69 28.19 3.25
CA ALA A 124 -7.95 29.03 4.19
C ALA A 124 -8.58 30.40 4.49
N SER A 125 -9.49 30.89 3.63
CA SER A 125 -10.23 32.13 3.88
C SER A 125 -11.38 31.97 4.90
N THR A 126 -11.89 30.77 5.09
CA THR A 126 -13.07 30.48 5.94
C THR A 126 -12.76 29.48 7.07
N ALA A 127 -11.64 28.79 7.01
CA ALA A 127 -11.26 27.77 7.97
C ALA A 127 -9.80 27.89 8.42
N ASN A 128 -9.51 27.44 9.64
CA ASN A 128 -8.14 27.20 10.09
C ASN A 128 -7.64 25.87 9.50
N VAL A 129 -6.85 25.97 8.44
CA VAL A 129 -6.31 24.80 7.73
C VAL A 129 -4.90 24.49 8.23
N ARG A 130 -4.65 23.25 8.62
CA ARG A 130 -3.33 22.71 8.94
C ARG A 130 -2.98 21.59 7.97
N VAL A 131 -1.70 21.28 7.84
CA VAL A 131 -1.18 20.25 6.97
C VAL A 131 -0.29 19.30 7.75
N LEU A 132 -0.59 18.01 7.72
CA LEU A 132 0.19 16.94 8.34
C LEU A 132 0.68 15.98 7.25
N PRO A 133 1.91 16.12 6.74
CA PRO A 133 2.46 15.16 5.79
C PRO A 133 2.49 13.74 6.38
N ALA A 134 2.01 12.78 5.61
CA ALA A 134 1.99 11.37 5.99
C ALA A 134 3.38 10.76 5.80
N LEU A 135 4.18 10.75 6.86
CA LEU A 135 5.58 10.32 6.83
C LEU A 135 5.75 8.79 6.96
N GLY A 136 4.76 8.10 7.55
CA GLY A 136 4.95 6.71 7.96
C GLY A 136 6.13 6.62 8.93
N THR A 137 7.18 5.90 8.54
CA THR A 137 8.44 5.78 9.31
C THR A 137 9.57 6.67 8.78
N HIS A 138 9.30 7.55 7.80
CA HIS A 138 10.30 8.45 7.22
C HIS A 138 10.61 9.62 8.17
N GLU A 139 11.75 10.27 7.90
CA GLU A 139 12.14 11.50 8.59
C GLU A 139 11.21 12.68 8.23
N ALA A 140 11.14 13.64 9.13
CA ALA A 140 10.40 14.87 8.91
C ALA A 140 10.92 15.62 7.66
N MET A 141 10.01 16.22 6.91
CA MET A 141 10.39 17.01 5.75
C MET A 141 11.13 18.29 6.15
N SER A 142 12.22 18.61 5.46
CA SER A 142 12.92 19.87 5.63
C SER A 142 12.08 21.06 5.13
N GLU A 143 12.38 22.26 5.62
CA GLU A 143 11.74 23.49 5.11
C GLU A 143 11.88 23.65 3.59
N ALA A 144 13.04 23.29 3.03
CA ALA A 144 13.29 23.37 1.59
C ALA A 144 12.35 22.41 0.82
N GLN A 145 12.13 21.21 1.34
CA GLN A 145 11.17 20.25 0.75
C GLN A 145 9.73 20.75 0.86
N LEU A 146 9.35 21.29 2.03
CA LEU A 146 8.00 21.87 2.23
C LEU A 146 7.76 23.04 1.28
N ARG A 147 8.67 24.00 1.18
CA ARG A 147 8.57 25.15 0.25
C ARG A 147 8.54 24.70 -1.22
N GLY A 148 9.32 23.69 -1.57
CA GLY A 148 9.38 23.16 -2.95
C GLY A 148 8.09 22.47 -3.38
N LEU A 149 7.47 21.71 -2.48
CA LEU A 149 6.25 20.95 -2.78
C LEU A 149 4.96 21.75 -2.54
N PHE A 150 4.93 22.61 -1.52
CA PHE A 150 3.73 23.35 -1.11
C PHE A 150 3.99 24.88 -1.10
N PRO A 151 4.36 25.48 -2.23
CA PRO A 151 4.86 26.87 -2.27
C PRO A 151 3.84 27.92 -1.82
N SER A 152 2.55 27.62 -1.86
CA SER A 152 1.49 28.54 -1.47
C SER A 152 1.03 28.38 -0.01
N ILE A 153 1.61 27.46 0.76
CA ILE A 153 1.21 27.19 2.14
C ILE A 153 2.28 27.71 3.11
N PRO A 154 1.95 28.60 4.07
CA PRO A 154 2.89 29.07 5.07
C PRO A 154 3.45 27.94 5.93
N LEU A 155 4.74 28.03 6.30
CA LEU A 155 5.42 26.95 7.06
C LEU A 155 4.83 26.70 8.44
N ASP A 156 4.27 27.72 9.08
CA ASP A 156 3.61 27.61 10.38
C ASP A 156 2.31 26.78 10.33
N ARG A 157 1.81 26.45 9.15
CA ARG A 157 0.66 25.58 8.96
C ARG A 157 0.99 24.09 8.98
N PHE A 158 2.26 23.72 8.85
CA PHE A 158 2.67 22.34 8.85
C PHE A 158 2.80 21.78 10.27
N LEU A 159 2.33 20.55 10.42
CA LEU A 159 2.50 19.70 11.59
C LEU A 159 3.51 18.58 11.23
N VAL A 160 4.13 18.00 12.25
CA VAL A 160 5.08 16.91 12.06
C VAL A 160 4.50 15.64 12.67
N HIS A 161 4.47 14.57 11.87
CA HIS A 161 4.11 13.25 12.37
C HIS A 161 5.31 12.59 13.08
N ASP A 162 5.10 12.15 14.31
CA ASP A 162 6.03 11.32 15.05
C ASP A 162 5.40 9.95 15.29
N PHE A 163 5.87 8.94 14.54
CA PHE A 163 5.32 7.59 14.57
C PHE A 163 5.74 6.78 15.82
N ARG A 164 6.69 7.29 16.62
CA ARG A 164 7.16 6.65 17.86
C ARG A 164 6.39 7.15 19.07
N ASP A 165 6.46 8.44 19.33
CA ASP A 165 5.98 9.03 20.58
C ASP A 165 4.76 9.97 20.37
N GLY A 166 4.46 10.35 19.13
CA GLY A 166 3.40 11.27 18.74
C GLY A 166 2.09 10.62 18.33
N VAL A 167 1.80 9.38 18.76
CA VAL A 167 0.59 8.63 18.38
C VAL A 167 -0.37 8.44 19.54
N SER A 168 -1.65 8.28 19.20
CA SER A 168 -2.71 7.81 20.08
C SER A 168 -3.16 6.43 19.63
N GLN A 169 -3.27 5.49 20.56
CA GLN A 169 -3.89 4.20 20.31
C GLN A 169 -5.40 4.29 20.59
N LEU A 170 -6.21 4.13 19.56
CA LEU A 170 -7.68 4.22 19.67
C LEU A 170 -8.28 2.89 20.17
N SER A 171 -7.77 1.78 19.68
CA SER A 171 -8.19 0.41 20.02
C SER A 171 -7.23 -0.55 19.30
N GLU A 172 -7.67 -1.81 19.08
CA GLU A 172 -6.92 -2.78 18.28
C GLU A 172 -7.85 -3.62 17.40
N VAL A 173 -7.37 -4.06 16.26
CA VAL A 173 -8.00 -5.07 15.42
C VAL A 173 -7.78 -6.42 16.11
N PRO A 174 -8.84 -7.19 16.43
CA PRO A 174 -8.70 -8.44 17.18
C PRO A 174 -7.85 -9.49 16.46
N ALA A 175 -7.11 -10.31 17.19
CA ALA A 175 -6.33 -11.41 16.63
C ALA A 175 -7.21 -12.39 15.84
N SER A 176 -8.47 -12.62 16.26
CA SER A 176 -9.45 -13.44 15.52
C SER A 176 -9.72 -12.90 14.11
N PHE A 177 -9.80 -11.56 13.95
CA PHE A 177 -9.97 -10.94 12.65
C PHE A 177 -8.71 -11.11 11.78
N VAL A 178 -7.52 -10.87 12.35
CA VAL A 178 -6.24 -11.06 11.64
C VAL A 178 -6.06 -12.52 11.22
N ARG A 179 -6.38 -13.46 12.11
CA ARG A 179 -6.37 -14.91 11.81
C ARG A 179 -7.31 -15.24 10.65
N HIS A 180 -8.51 -14.66 10.64
CA HIS A 180 -9.47 -14.87 9.56
C HIS A 180 -8.98 -14.35 8.22
N VAL A 181 -8.54 -13.08 8.15
CA VAL A 181 -8.08 -12.49 6.86
C VAL A 181 -6.74 -13.06 6.37
N SER A 182 -5.95 -13.67 7.25
CA SER A 182 -4.68 -14.34 6.92
C SER A 182 -4.82 -15.84 6.66
N ASP A 183 -6.02 -16.40 6.60
CA ASP A 183 -6.29 -17.84 6.48
C ASP A 183 -5.54 -18.67 7.54
N GLY A 184 -5.57 -18.20 8.79
CA GLY A 184 -4.96 -18.88 9.94
C GLY A 184 -3.43 -18.71 10.05
N LYS A 185 -2.78 -17.99 9.14
CA LYS A 185 -1.31 -17.85 9.11
C LYS A 185 -0.77 -16.99 10.25
N LEU A 186 -1.57 -16.06 10.76
CA LEU A 186 -1.17 -15.13 11.83
C LEU A 186 -2.24 -15.08 12.92
N ASP A 187 -1.78 -14.94 14.16
CA ASP A 187 -2.61 -14.88 15.36
C ASP A 187 -2.09 -13.81 16.33
N TYR A 188 -2.29 -12.56 15.94
CA TYR A 188 -2.00 -11.39 16.78
C TYR A 188 -2.98 -10.26 16.51
N ALA A 189 -3.19 -9.40 17.50
CA ALA A 189 -3.96 -8.16 17.32
C ALA A 189 -3.11 -7.11 16.58
N VAL A 190 -3.75 -6.18 15.85
CA VAL A 190 -3.08 -5.04 15.25
C VAL A 190 -3.58 -3.76 15.89
N PRO A 191 -2.74 -3.00 16.61
CA PRO A 191 -3.18 -1.78 17.26
C PRO A 191 -3.61 -0.74 16.24
N CYS A 192 -4.72 -0.05 16.52
CA CYS A 192 -5.18 1.08 15.74
C CYS A 192 -4.54 2.35 16.28
N GLN A 193 -3.33 2.67 15.79
CA GLN A 193 -2.57 3.85 16.18
C GLN A 193 -2.64 4.90 15.08
N VAL A 194 -2.90 6.15 15.47
CA VAL A 194 -2.91 7.31 14.57
C VAL A 194 -2.16 8.47 15.21
N SER A 195 -1.66 9.41 14.41
CA SER A 195 -1.06 10.62 14.93
C SER A 195 -1.99 11.30 15.96
N ARG A 196 -1.42 11.74 17.08
CA ARG A 196 -2.13 12.46 18.11
C ARG A 196 -2.83 13.71 17.56
N GLU A 197 -2.27 14.31 16.54
CA GLU A 197 -2.87 15.46 15.85
C GLU A 197 -4.28 15.16 15.28
N LEU A 198 -4.56 13.92 14.89
CA LEU A 198 -5.89 13.54 14.39
C LEU A 198 -6.93 13.49 15.50
N THR A 199 -6.52 13.18 16.72
CA THR A 199 -7.44 12.94 17.85
C THR A 199 -7.63 14.15 18.77
N THR A 200 -6.66 15.06 18.81
CA THR A 200 -6.68 16.24 19.71
C THR A 200 -7.00 17.54 19.00
N GLY A 201 -6.99 17.55 17.66
CA GLY A 201 -7.13 18.78 16.88
C GLY A 201 -8.54 19.33 16.76
N ASP A 202 -9.57 18.63 17.26
CA ASP A 202 -10.99 19.05 17.15
C ASP A 202 -11.36 19.46 15.71
N TRP A 203 -11.08 18.55 14.76
CA TRP A 203 -11.25 18.81 13.33
C TRP A 203 -12.69 18.62 12.87
N ASP A 204 -13.24 19.57 12.12
CA ASP A 204 -14.49 19.39 11.40
C ASP A 204 -14.32 18.44 10.21
N ARG A 205 -13.11 18.43 9.60
CA ARG A 205 -12.73 17.52 8.51
C ARG A 205 -11.24 17.19 8.54
N ILE A 206 -10.95 15.93 8.24
CA ILE A 206 -9.59 15.41 8.01
C ILE A 206 -9.57 14.87 6.59
N ILE A 207 -8.84 15.52 5.68
CA ILE A 207 -8.82 15.18 4.25
C ILE A 207 -7.51 14.51 3.90
N SER A 208 -7.55 13.20 3.67
CA SER A 208 -6.40 12.43 3.19
C SER A 208 -6.28 12.56 1.67
N ILE A 209 -5.11 12.94 1.19
CA ILE A 209 -4.86 13.25 -0.23
C ILE A 209 -3.73 12.36 -0.74
N GLY A 210 -3.89 11.75 -1.92
CA GLY A 210 -2.78 11.02 -2.52
C GLY A 210 -3.16 10.13 -3.69
N GLN A 211 -2.18 9.36 -4.20
CA GLN A 211 -2.33 8.55 -5.40
C GLN A 211 -2.70 7.11 -5.08
N LEU A 212 -3.72 6.60 -5.76
CA LEU A 212 -3.96 5.16 -5.89
C LEU A 212 -2.94 4.60 -6.89
N VAL A 213 -2.13 3.65 -6.43
CA VAL A 213 -1.08 3.02 -7.24
C VAL A 213 -0.83 1.60 -6.72
N PRO A 214 -0.43 0.62 -7.54
CA PRO A 214 -0.10 -0.72 -7.05
C PRO A 214 0.94 -0.68 -5.93
N HIS A 215 0.76 -1.51 -4.90
CA HIS A 215 1.59 -1.51 -3.70
C HIS A 215 1.80 -2.94 -3.16
N GLU A 216 3.04 -3.24 -2.78
CA GLU A 216 3.51 -4.56 -2.33
C GLU A 216 2.83 -5.09 -1.06
N VAL A 217 2.43 -4.20 -0.16
CA VAL A 217 1.86 -4.60 1.14
C VAL A 217 0.33 -4.61 1.14
N ILE A 218 -0.32 -3.63 0.50
CA ILE A 218 -1.77 -3.42 0.63
C ILE A 218 -2.54 -3.60 -0.68
N GLY A 219 -1.86 -3.98 -1.75
CA GLY A 219 -2.46 -4.13 -3.08
C GLY A 219 -2.50 -2.84 -3.87
N ILE A 220 -3.34 -1.89 -3.52
CA ILE A 220 -3.37 -0.52 -4.04
C ILE A 220 -3.17 0.45 -2.87
N ALA A 221 -2.22 1.38 -3.00
CA ALA A 221 -1.84 2.35 -1.97
C ALA A 221 -2.92 3.40 -1.70
N ASN A 222 -2.63 4.26 -0.71
CA ASN A 222 -3.43 5.42 -0.30
C ASN A 222 -4.79 5.09 0.33
N HIS A 223 -5.71 6.07 0.39
CA HIS A 223 -6.97 6.00 1.11
C HIS A 223 -6.71 5.75 2.62
N VAL A 224 -7.37 4.76 3.25
CA VAL A 224 -7.16 4.42 4.68
C VAL A 224 -5.70 4.16 5.05
N LYS A 225 -4.87 3.67 4.10
CA LYS A 225 -3.43 3.48 4.33
C LYS A 225 -2.72 4.80 4.64
N ASN A 226 -3.08 5.89 3.98
CA ASN A 226 -2.44 7.18 4.21
C ASN A 226 -2.71 7.69 5.64
N VAL A 227 -3.86 7.34 6.22
CA VAL A 227 -4.22 7.64 7.61
C VAL A 227 -3.59 6.66 8.59
N PHE A 228 -3.88 5.35 8.48
CA PHE A 228 -3.52 4.35 9.50
C PHE A 228 -2.09 3.79 9.37
N VAL A 229 -1.39 4.09 8.27
CA VAL A 229 0.03 3.78 8.06
C VAL A 229 0.82 5.06 7.88
N GLY A 230 0.37 5.96 7.02
CA GLY A 230 1.06 7.23 6.74
C GLY A 230 1.14 8.17 7.94
N THR A 231 0.11 8.17 8.79
CA THR A 231 0.10 8.85 10.09
C THR A 231 -0.11 7.88 11.25
N GLY A 232 0.23 6.59 11.04
CA GLY A 232 0.12 5.51 12.02
C GLY A 232 1.33 5.37 12.93
N GLY A 233 1.19 4.54 13.97
CA GLY A 233 2.28 4.20 14.87
C GLY A 233 3.11 3.03 14.36
N LYS A 234 4.33 2.91 14.90
CA LYS A 234 5.31 1.88 14.50
C LYS A 234 4.73 0.47 14.55
N GLU A 235 4.03 0.12 15.62
CA GLU A 235 3.50 -1.24 15.79
C GLU A 235 2.38 -1.56 14.80
N SER A 236 1.47 -0.62 14.53
CA SER A 236 0.46 -0.75 13.47
C SER A 236 1.10 -0.99 12.11
N ILE A 237 2.15 -0.21 11.79
CA ILE A 237 2.89 -0.31 10.53
C ILE A 237 3.56 -1.67 10.44
N ASP A 238 4.33 -2.07 11.45
CA ASP A 238 5.09 -3.32 11.46
C ASP A 238 4.18 -4.54 11.30
N ARG A 239 3.09 -4.63 12.08
CA ARG A 239 2.17 -5.77 12.04
C ARG A 239 1.37 -5.84 10.75
N SER A 240 0.92 -4.69 10.21
CA SER A 240 0.19 -4.68 8.94
C SER A 240 1.11 -5.04 7.75
N HIS A 241 2.36 -4.61 7.77
CA HIS A 241 3.34 -4.95 6.73
C HIS A 241 3.70 -6.43 6.76
N PHE A 242 3.89 -6.98 7.96
CA PHE A 242 4.16 -8.39 8.13
C PHE A 242 2.98 -9.27 7.72
N LEU A 243 1.74 -8.86 8.01
CA LEU A 243 0.54 -9.51 7.48
C LEU A 243 0.58 -9.61 5.94
N GLY A 244 0.88 -8.50 5.27
CA GLY A 244 1.00 -8.47 3.80
C GLY A 244 2.07 -9.43 3.28
N ALA A 245 3.22 -9.48 3.94
CA ALA A 245 4.32 -10.37 3.57
C ALA A 245 3.95 -11.85 3.70
N VAL A 246 3.35 -12.23 4.83
CA VAL A 246 2.99 -13.63 5.12
C VAL A 246 1.83 -14.12 4.24
N CYS A 247 0.91 -13.25 3.86
CA CYS A 247 -0.18 -13.58 2.93
C CYS A 247 0.31 -13.76 1.48
N GLY A 248 1.52 -13.32 1.17
CA GLY A 248 2.13 -13.45 -0.15
C GLY A 248 1.86 -12.25 -1.05
N MET A 249 2.92 -11.78 -1.68
CA MET A 249 2.91 -10.55 -2.47
C MET A 249 2.05 -10.66 -3.73
N GLU A 250 2.02 -11.81 -4.35
CA GLU A 250 1.24 -12.10 -5.55
C GLU A 250 -0.28 -11.97 -5.30
N SER A 251 -0.71 -12.28 -4.08
CA SER A 251 -2.11 -12.09 -3.66
C SER A 251 -2.44 -10.64 -3.28
N MET A 252 -1.43 -9.78 -3.10
CA MET A 252 -1.59 -8.37 -2.73
C MET A 252 -1.51 -7.43 -3.93
N MET A 253 -0.41 -7.49 -4.67
CA MET A 253 -0.03 -6.48 -5.66
C MET A 253 -1.11 -6.15 -6.67
N GLY A 254 -1.48 -4.86 -6.75
CA GLY A 254 -2.45 -4.35 -7.72
C GLY A 254 -3.92 -4.73 -7.45
N ARG A 255 -4.22 -5.44 -6.35
CA ARG A 255 -5.58 -5.86 -5.99
C ARG A 255 -6.25 -4.84 -5.08
N ALA A 256 -7.55 -4.63 -5.28
CA ALA A 256 -8.35 -3.71 -4.46
C ALA A 256 -8.70 -4.33 -3.09
N HIS A 257 -8.99 -5.63 -3.07
CA HIS A 257 -9.34 -6.38 -1.87
C HIS A 257 -8.15 -7.23 -1.44
N THR A 258 -7.66 -7.01 -0.22
CA THR A 258 -6.51 -7.73 0.35
C THR A 258 -6.64 -7.82 1.87
N PRO A 259 -6.05 -8.85 2.53
CA PRO A 259 -6.04 -8.96 3.98
C PRO A 259 -5.60 -7.68 4.71
N VAL A 260 -4.59 -7.00 4.22
CA VAL A 260 -4.10 -5.74 4.82
C VAL A 260 -5.13 -4.61 4.63
N ARG A 261 -5.75 -4.53 3.45
CA ARG A 261 -6.83 -3.56 3.19
C ARG A 261 -8.01 -3.78 4.13
N ASP A 262 -8.39 -5.04 4.35
CA ASP A 262 -9.49 -5.41 5.26
C ASP A 262 -9.18 -4.97 6.70
N VAL A 263 -7.94 -5.18 7.18
CA VAL A 263 -7.50 -4.70 8.51
C VAL A 263 -7.59 -3.17 8.62
N LEU A 264 -7.11 -2.42 7.63
CA LEU A 264 -7.16 -0.96 7.68
C LEU A 264 -8.59 -0.41 7.50
N ASN A 265 -9.43 -1.06 6.70
CA ASN A 265 -10.85 -0.72 6.59
C ASN A 265 -11.58 -0.99 7.91
N TYR A 266 -11.24 -2.09 8.61
CA TYR A 266 -11.76 -2.37 9.95
C TYR A 266 -11.39 -1.23 10.92
N MET A 267 -10.13 -0.78 10.93
CA MET A 267 -9.71 0.37 11.74
C MET A 267 -10.57 1.61 11.45
N SER A 268 -10.75 1.96 10.19
CA SER A 268 -11.53 3.13 9.80
C SER A 268 -13.00 3.03 10.20
N ALA A 269 -13.63 1.89 9.93
CA ALA A 269 -15.06 1.73 10.09
C ALA A 269 -15.51 1.39 11.52
N GLN A 270 -14.68 0.66 12.27
CA GLN A 270 -15.05 0.12 13.57
C GLN A 270 -14.32 0.77 14.74
N LEU A 271 -13.06 1.18 14.54
CA LEU A 271 -12.23 1.66 15.65
C LEU A 271 -12.02 3.18 15.64
N ALA A 272 -12.21 3.82 14.49
CA ALA A 272 -12.04 5.26 14.34
C ALA A 272 -13.24 5.96 13.67
N PRO A 273 -14.51 5.55 13.94
CA PRO A 273 -15.68 6.14 13.28
C PRO A 273 -15.92 7.61 13.68
N GLN A 274 -15.29 8.06 14.77
CA GLN A 274 -15.34 9.44 15.26
C GLN A 274 -14.43 10.40 14.46
N LEU A 275 -13.46 9.89 13.70
CA LEU A 275 -12.61 10.75 12.89
C LEU A 275 -13.39 11.21 11.64
N PRO A 276 -13.52 12.53 11.42
CA PRO A 276 -14.28 13.08 10.29
C PRO A 276 -13.49 12.99 8.97
N LEU A 277 -13.18 11.74 8.55
CA LEU A 277 -12.33 11.45 7.42
C LEU A 277 -13.02 11.74 6.08
N SER A 278 -12.25 12.30 5.17
CA SER A 278 -12.55 12.41 3.74
C SER A 278 -11.30 12.07 2.95
N TYR A 279 -11.47 11.62 1.72
CA TYR A 279 -10.38 11.16 0.87
C TYR A 279 -10.39 11.86 -0.49
N VAL A 280 -9.22 12.18 -0.99
CA VAL A 280 -8.98 12.71 -2.33
C VAL A 280 -7.93 11.81 -2.99
N CYS A 281 -8.39 10.95 -3.88
CA CYS A 281 -7.59 9.89 -4.49
C CYS A 281 -7.33 10.19 -5.95
N THR A 282 -6.05 10.29 -6.37
CA THR A 282 -5.68 10.43 -7.78
C THR A 282 -5.34 9.08 -8.39
N VAL A 283 -5.57 8.94 -9.70
CA VAL A 283 -4.97 7.90 -10.55
C VAL A 283 -4.13 8.60 -11.61
N ARG A 284 -2.85 8.24 -11.69
CA ARG A 284 -1.89 8.89 -12.58
C ARG A 284 -1.19 7.88 -13.47
N LYS A 285 -0.80 8.34 -14.66
CA LYS A 285 -0.08 7.55 -15.66
C LYS A 285 1.07 8.37 -16.22
N LYS A 286 2.18 7.70 -16.55
CA LYS A 286 3.30 8.28 -17.28
C LYS A 286 2.97 8.28 -18.78
N ASP A 287 3.01 9.43 -19.43
CA ASP A 287 2.80 9.55 -20.87
C ASP A 287 4.05 9.13 -21.68
N ALA A 288 3.93 9.12 -23.00
CA ALA A 288 5.03 8.75 -23.91
C ALA A 288 6.24 9.71 -23.83
N ARG A 289 6.07 10.92 -23.28
CA ARG A 289 7.13 11.90 -23.06
C ARG A 289 7.75 11.78 -21.67
N GLY A 290 7.32 10.81 -20.87
CA GLY A 290 7.80 10.60 -19.51
C GLY A 290 7.13 11.51 -18.46
N GLN A 291 6.14 12.32 -18.82
CA GLN A 291 5.42 13.18 -17.89
C GLN A 291 4.30 12.41 -17.19
N ILE A 292 4.14 12.64 -15.88
CA ILE A 292 3.11 11.98 -15.09
C ILE A 292 1.86 12.86 -15.07
N GLN A 293 0.78 12.35 -15.67
CA GLN A 293 -0.50 13.04 -15.83
C GLN A 293 -1.57 12.41 -14.94
N THR A 294 -2.53 13.22 -14.50
CA THR A 294 -3.70 12.75 -13.73
C THR A 294 -4.79 12.30 -14.70
N HIS A 295 -5.22 11.06 -14.59
CA HIS A 295 -6.29 10.45 -15.39
C HIS A 295 -7.57 10.19 -14.58
N GLY A 296 -7.46 10.15 -13.24
CA GLY A 296 -8.61 9.99 -12.35
C GLY A 296 -8.45 10.82 -11.08
N LEU A 297 -9.56 11.35 -10.59
CA LEU A 297 -9.68 12.05 -9.32
C LEU A 297 -11.00 11.66 -8.67
N TYR A 298 -10.94 11.10 -7.48
CA TYR A 298 -12.09 10.57 -6.75
C TYR A 298 -12.09 11.11 -5.33
N CYS A 299 -13.22 11.70 -4.91
CA CYS A 299 -13.39 12.29 -3.60
C CYS A 299 -14.59 11.64 -2.89
N GLY A 300 -14.42 11.29 -1.61
CA GLY A 300 -15.49 10.66 -0.81
C GLY A 300 -15.09 10.50 0.64
N ASP A 301 -16.00 9.97 1.46
CA ASP A 301 -15.78 9.84 2.90
C ASP A 301 -15.52 8.39 3.34
N ASP A 302 -15.66 7.44 2.45
CA ASP A 302 -15.57 6.01 2.73
C ASP A 302 -14.86 5.24 1.60
N GLU A 303 -14.89 3.92 1.65
CA GLU A 303 -14.26 3.02 0.69
C GLU A 303 -14.75 3.21 -0.76
N GLY A 304 -15.93 3.81 -0.97
CA GLY A 304 -16.51 3.97 -2.30
C GLY A 304 -15.63 4.76 -3.26
N CYS A 305 -14.95 5.83 -2.79
CA CYS A 305 -14.06 6.59 -3.66
C CYS A 305 -12.78 5.79 -4.03
N PHE A 306 -12.31 4.92 -3.16
CA PHE A 306 -11.22 3.99 -3.45
C PHE A 306 -11.65 2.94 -4.47
N LEU A 307 -12.79 2.29 -4.26
CA LEU A 307 -13.33 1.26 -5.15
C LEU A 307 -13.69 1.82 -6.53
N ALA A 308 -14.15 3.07 -6.60
CA ALA A 308 -14.38 3.74 -7.88
C ALA A 308 -13.10 3.95 -8.68
N GLY A 309 -11.98 4.27 -8.01
CA GLY A 309 -10.69 4.50 -8.67
C GLY A 309 -9.89 3.24 -8.96
N ALA A 310 -10.12 2.14 -8.25
CA ALA A 310 -9.33 0.92 -8.37
C ALA A 310 -9.31 0.30 -9.78
N PRO A 311 -10.43 0.22 -10.54
CA PRO A 311 -10.40 -0.28 -11.92
C PRO A 311 -9.51 0.56 -12.84
N LEU A 312 -9.52 1.88 -12.69
CA LEU A 312 -8.66 2.75 -13.49
C LEU A 312 -7.18 2.57 -13.14
N VAL A 313 -6.84 2.33 -11.86
CA VAL A 313 -5.47 1.94 -11.45
C VAL A 313 -5.04 0.67 -12.15
N GLN A 314 -5.88 -0.36 -12.13
CA GLN A 314 -5.58 -1.63 -12.77
C GLN A 314 -5.39 -1.48 -14.27
N LEU A 315 -6.24 -0.69 -14.92
CA LEU A 315 -6.14 -0.42 -16.36
C LEU A 315 -4.86 0.35 -16.75
N LEU A 316 -4.45 1.35 -15.95
CA LEU A 316 -3.39 2.28 -16.33
C LEU A 316 -2.01 1.95 -15.76
N ASN A 317 -1.94 1.22 -14.64
CA ASN A 317 -0.68 0.98 -13.92
C ASN A 317 -0.27 -0.49 -13.86
N LEU A 318 -1.07 -1.42 -14.40
CA LEU A 318 -0.69 -2.81 -14.58
C LEU A 318 -0.24 -3.05 -16.02
N ASN A 319 0.94 -3.62 -16.17
CA ASN A 319 1.46 -4.07 -17.45
C ASN A 319 1.24 -5.59 -17.52
N LEU A 320 0.09 -6.00 -18.03
CA LEU A 320 -0.28 -7.41 -18.15
C LEU A 320 0.32 -7.99 -19.43
N LEU A 321 1.11 -9.05 -19.26
CA LEU A 321 1.84 -9.76 -20.33
C LEU A 321 1.14 -11.07 -20.67
N GLU A 322 1.18 -11.47 -21.93
CA GLU A 322 0.61 -12.73 -22.43
C GLU A 322 1.53 -13.93 -22.17
N ALA A 323 2.84 -13.70 -21.99
CA ALA A 323 3.84 -14.74 -21.76
C ALA A 323 4.85 -14.32 -20.69
N PRO A 324 5.41 -15.30 -19.94
CA PRO A 324 6.41 -15.01 -18.92
C PRO A 324 7.72 -14.52 -19.55
N LEU A 325 8.48 -13.77 -18.76
CA LEU A 325 9.73 -13.14 -19.17
C LEU A 325 10.92 -13.99 -18.68
N ASP A 326 11.76 -14.45 -19.61
CA ASP A 326 12.97 -15.19 -19.26
C ASP A 326 14.03 -14.28 -18.62
N LYS A 327 14.11 -13.03 -19.06
CA LYS A 327 15.09 -12.05 -18.54
C LYS A 327 14.53 -10.65 -18.45
N VAL A 328 14.60 -10.10 -17.24
CA VAL A 328 14.20 -8.72 -16.93
C VAL A 328 15.42 -7.93 -16.48
N VAL A 329 15.62 -6.74 -17.03
CA VAL A 329 16.65 -5.80 -16.61
C VAL A 329 15.98 -4.54 -16.07
N VAL A 330 16.23 -4.24 -14.80
CA VAL A 330 15.66 -3.06 -14.13
C VAL A 330 16.76 -2.06 -13.82
N TYR A 331 16.55 -0.80 -14.19
CA TYR A 331 17.44 0.30 -13.82
C TYR A 331 16.88 1.08 -12.63
N LEU A 332 17.74 1.36 -11.67
CA LEU A 332 17.46 2.14 -10.48
C LEU A 332 18.22 3.47 -10.54
N ASP A 333 17.50 4.58 -10.67
CA ASP A 333 18.10 5.93 -10.68
C ASP A 333 18.87 6.15 -9.37
N PRO A 334 20.17 6.48 -9.42
CA PRO A 334 21.01 6.67 -8.23
C PRO A 334 20.56 7.85 -7.34
N ARG A 335 19.74 8.76 -7.86
CA ARG A 335 19.17 9.86 -7.08
C ARG A 335 18.04 9.38 -6.15
N GLU A 336 17.32 8.34 -6.58
CA GLU A 336 16.16 7.77 -5.86
C GLU A 336 16.54 6.54 -5.02
N PHE A 337 17.35 5.62 -5.57
CA PHE A 337 17.61 4.31 -4.98
C PHE A 337 19.04 4.21 -4.41
N ARG A 338 19.16 4.26 -3.08
CA ARG A 338 20.44 4.21 -2.37
C ARG A 338 20.66 2.97 -1.53
N THR A 339 19.63 2.16 -1.37
CA THR A 339 19.62 0.93 -0.56
C THR A 339 18.92 -0.19 -1.32
N THR A 340 19.19 -1.45 -0.96
CA THR A 340 18.38 -2.55 -1.47
C THR A 340 16.97 -2.50 -0.89
N TRP A 341 16.77 -1.91 0.28
CA TRP A 341 15.44 -1.69 0.87
C TRP A 341 14.49 -0.99 -0.11
N LEU A 342 14.93 0.07 -0.74
CA LEU A 342 14.17 0.75 -1.79
C LEU A 342 14.30 0.03 -3.15
N GLY A 343 15.51 -0.44 -3.46
CA GLY A 343 15.83 -1.03 -4.78
C GLY A 343 15.13 -2.36 -5.04
N ASN A 344 14.75 -3.10 -3.99
CA ASN A 344 13.97 -4.33 -4.13
C ASN A 344 12.56 -4.10 -4.71
N LYS A 345 12.14 -2.84 -4.95
CA LYS A 345 11.03 -2.55 -5.86
C LYS A 345 11.20 -3.20 -7.23
N ALA A 346 12.43 -3.39 -7.69
CA ALA A 346 12.72 -4.16 -8.89
C ALA A 346 12.15 -5.58 -8.80
N ILE A 347 12.32 -6.25 -7.65
CA ILE A 347 11.79 -7.60 -7.39
C ILE A 347 10.27 -7.53 -7.24
N TYR A 348 9.75 -6.64 -6.40
CA TYR A 348 8.31 -6.56 -6.09
C TYR A 348 7.47 -6.34 -7.34
N ARG A 349 7.93 -5.48 -8.24
CA ARG A 349 7.14 -5.01 -9.37
C ARG A 349 7.19 -5.93 -10.58
N THR A 350 8.23 -6.77 -10.70
CA THR A 350 8.43 -7.62 -11.89
C THR A 350 8.24 -9.10 -11.63
N ARG A 351 8.27 -9.56 -10.36
CA ARG A 351 8.25 -10.98 -9.99
C ARG A 351 7.07 -11.77 -10.55
N MET A 352 5.91 -11.13 -10.72
CA MET A 352 4.70 -11.76 -11.27
C MET A 352 4.76 -11.94 -12.80
N ALA A 353 5.76 -11.36 -13.46
CA ALA A 353 5.97 -11.49 -14.89
C ALA A 353 7.17 -12.39 -15.24
N ILE A 354 8.06 -12.66 -14.30
CA ILE A 354 9.28 -13.46 -14.55
C ILE A 354 8.95 -14.95 -14.53
N ALA A 355 9.46 -15.65 -15.54
CA ALA A 355 9.36 -17.12 -15.65
C ALA A 355 10.04 -17.82 -14.47
N ASP A 356 9.57 -19.03 -14.13
CA ASP A 356 10.30 -19.92 -13.24
C ASP A 356 11.62 -20.34 -13.92
N GLY A 357 12.74 -20.22 -13.20
CA GLY A 357 14.09 -20.38 -13.75
C GLY A 357 14.64 -19.15 -14.48
N GLY A 358 13.85 -18.10 -14.66
CA GLY A 358 14.24 -16.84 -15.29
C GLY A 358 15.27 -16.03 -14.51
N GLU A 359 15.58 -14.84 -14.99
CA GLU A 359 16.61 -13.96 -14.45
C GLU A 359 16.11 -12.52 -14.30
N LEU A 360 16.33 -11.94 -13.12
CA LEU A 360 16.18 -10.52 -12.86
C LEU A 360 17.56 -9.89 -12.66
N VAL A 361 17.94 -8.96 -13.53
CA VAL A 361 19.16 -8.17 -13.42
C VAL A 361 18.79 -6.77 -12.90
N ILE A 362 19.39 -6.36 -11.79
CA ILE A 362 19.13 -5.06 -11.17
C ILE A 362 20.38 -4.17 -11.30
N LEU A 363 20.26 -3.12 -12.08
CA LEU A 363 21.30 -2.10 -12.27
C LEU A 363 21.09 -0.99 -11.23
N GLY A 364 21.79 -1.07 -10.10
CA GLY A 364 21.66 -0.14 -8.98
C GLY A 364 22.93 0.66 -8.70
N PRO A 365 23.38 1.58 -9.59
CA PRO A 365 24.65 2.29 -9.43
C PRO A 365 24.73 3.18 -8.20
N GLY A 366 23.61 3.60 -7.62
CA GLY A 366 23.55 4.39 -6.40
C GLY A 366 23.45 3.57 -5.11
N VAL A 367 23.30 2.24 -5.20
CA VAL A 367 23.07 1.39 -4.03
C VAL A 367 24.40 1.10 -3.32
N ARG A 368 24.43 1.41 -2.02
CA ARG A 368 25.63 1.35 -1.18
C ARG A 368 25.44 0.60 0.15
N ARG A 369 24.23 0.26 0.53
CA ARG A 369 23.90 -0.51 1.74
C ARG A 369 22.57 -1.25 1.54
N PHE A 370 22.24 -2.16 2.45
CA PHE A 370 21.01 -2.94 2.36
C PHE A 370 19.83 -2.21 3.01
N GLY A 371 19.92 -1.85 4.29
CA GLY A 371 18.85 -1.24 5.06
C GLY A 371 18.87 0.29 5.06
N GLU A 372 17.73 0.90 5.40
CA GLU A 372 17.64 2.36 5.57
C GLU A 372 18.37 2.86 6.82
N ASP A 373 18.31 2.09 7.90
CA ASP A 373 19.04 2.35 9.14
C ASP A 373 20.01 1.20 9.50
N PRO A 374 20.97 1.45 10.43
CA PRO A 374 21.95 0.43 10.80
C PRO A 374 21.36 -0.84 11.42
N GLY A 375 20.20 -0.77 12.08
CA GLY A 375 19.54 -1.94 12.69
C GLY A 375 18.97 -2.85 11.61
N ILE A 376 18.23 -2.29 10.68
CA ILE A 376 17.68 -3.01 9.53
C ILE A 376 18.80 -3.58 8.65
N ASP A 377 19.88 -2.79 8.42
CA ASP A 377 21.02 -3.26 7.62
C ASP A 377 21.69 -4.49 8.24
N ARG A 378 21.87 -4.52 9.58
CA ARG A 378 22.41 -5.69 10.31
C ARG A 378 21.50 -6.91 10.16
N LEU A 379 20.18 -6.75 10.30
CA LEU A 379 19.23 -7.85 10.17
C LEU A 379 19.24 -8.44 8.77
N ILE A 380 19.28 -7.61 7.72
CA ILE A 380 19.39 -8.07 6.35
C ILE A 380 20.71 -8.83 6.13
N ARG A 381 21.84 -8.33 6.61
CA ARG A 381 23.15 -9.01 6.50
C ARG A 381 23.17 -10.35 7.22
N ARG A 382 22.48 -10.47 8.35
CA ARG A 382 22.43 -11.68 9.17
C ARG A 382 21.55 -12.77 8.54
N HIS A 383 20.35 -12.42 8.12
CA HIS A 383 19.35 -13.38 7.69
C HIS A 383 19.30 -13.57 6.16
N GLY A 384 19.56 -12.53 5.38
CA GLY A 384 19.52 -12.56 3.93
C GLY A 384 18.10 -12.77 3.36
N TYR A 385 17.98 -12.73 2.04
CA TYR A 385 16.72 -12.87 1.31
C TYR A 385 16.48 -14.35 0.92
N ARG A 386 16.23 -15.18 1.93
CA ARG A 386 16.17 -16.65 1.82
C ARG A 386 14.75 -17.22 1.76
N GLY A 387 13.76 -16.37 1.59
CA GLY A 387 12.36 -16.76 1.43
C GLY A 387 11.54 -16.76 2.72
N THR A 388 10.25 -16.89 2.52
CA THR A 388 9.24 -16.82 3.58
C THR A 388 9.47 -17.88 4.65
N ARG A 389 9.68 -19.15 4.24
CA ARG A 389 9.87 -20.26 5.18
C ARG A 389 11.07 -20.03 6.11
N HIS A 390 12.19 -19.58 5.56
CA HIS A 390 13.38 -19.27 6.35
C HIS A 390 13.13 -18.13 7.32
N THR A 391 12.57 -17.01 6.84
CA THR A 391 12.30 -15.83 7.67
C THR A 391 11.35 -16.15 8.83
N LEU A 392 10.29 -16.95 8.58
CA LEU A 392 9.37 -17.38 9.64
C LEU A 392 10.04 -18.29 10.68
N ALA A 393 10.96 -19.16 10.29
CA ALA A 393 11.72 -19.99 11.22
C ALA A 393 12.66 -19.14 12.10
N GLU A 394 13.33 -18.15 11.51
CA GLU A 394 14.25 -17.24 12.22
C GLU A 394 13.52 -16.32 13.21
N LEU A 395 12.29 -15.92 12.94
CA LEU A 395 11.46 -15.14 13.89
C LEU A 395 11.26 -15.86 15.23
N GLY A 396 11.24 -17.19 15.23
CA GLY A 396 11.14 -17.99 16.46
C GLY A 396 12.44 -18.07 17.25
N GLN A 397 13.58 -17.68 16.66
CA GLN A 397 14.92 -17.85 17.23
C GLN A 397 15.66 -16.53 17.49
N ASP A 398 15.44 -15.51 16.66
CA ASP A 398 16.08 -14.18 16.77
C ASP A 398 15.12 -13.14 17.30
N ARG A 399 15.35 -12.74 18.57
CA ARG A 399 14.53 -11.71 19.24
C ARG A 399 14.65 -10.34 18.58
N GLU A 400 15.78 -9.99 17.97
CA GLU A 400 15.97 -8.71 17.29
C GLU A 400 15.12 -8.67 16.00
N LEU A 401 15.09 -9.77 15.26
CA LEU A 401 14.22 -9.90 14.09
C LEU A 401 12.73 -9.91 14.50
N ALA A 402 12.36 -10.62 15.56
CA ALA A 402 11.00 -10.66 16.08
C ALA A 402 10.50 -9.28 16.56
N ALA A 403 11.40 -8.43 17.04
CA ALA A 403 11.10 -7.05 17.40
C ALA A 403 11.04 -6.09 16.20
N SER A 404 11.38 -6.55 14.99
CA SER A 404 11.41 -5.77 13.74
C SER A 404 10.64 -6.47 12.61
N LEU A 405 9.31 -6.56 12.77
CA LEU A 405 8.46 -7.24 11.78
C LEU A 405 8.52 -6.58 10.39
N SER A 406 8.83 -5.29 10.30
CA SER A 406 9.08 -4.62 9.01
C SER A 406 10.34 -5.15 8.34
N ALA A 407 11.42 -5.43 9.09
CA ALA A 407 12.60 -6.08 8.52
C ALA A 407 12.28 -7.51 8.08
N ALA A 408 11.54 -8.29 8.87
CA ALA A 408 11.09 -9.62 8.49
C ALA A 408 10.22 -9.60 7.21
N ALA A 409 9.28 -8.68 7.12
CA ALA A 409 8.48 -8.47 5.91
C ALA A 409 9.37 -8.16 4.69
N HIS A 410 10.38 -7.30 4.87
CA HIS A 410 11.29 -6.94 3.78
C HIS A 410 12.16 -8.13 3.32
N LEU A 411 12.62 -8.99 4.24
CA LEU A 411 13.36 -10.21 3.89
C LEU A 411 12.49 -11.17 3.06
N ILE A 412 11.20 -11.27 3.36
CA ILE A 412 10.24 -12.05 2.57
C ILE A 412 10.05 -11.40 1.19
N HIS A 413 9.74 -10.12 1.17
CA HIS A 413 9.45 -9.39 -0.06
C HIS A 413 10.64 -9.35 -1.04
N GLY A 414 11.86 -9.24 -0.53
CA GLY A 414 13.09 -9.22 -1.34
C GLY A 414 13.52 -10.60 -1.86
N SER A 415 12.87 -11.68 -1.44
CA SER A 415 13.16 -13.02 -1.95
C SER A 415 12.46 -13.30 -3.27
N SER A 416 13.11 -14.09 -4.15
CA SER A 416 12.46 -14.68 -5.33
C SER A 416 11.68 -15.96 -5.00
N GLU A 417 11.67 -16.42 -3.75
CA GLU A 417 11.14 -17.73 -3.32
C GLU A 417 11.72 -18.90 -4.10
N GLY A 418 12.96 -18.74 -4.64
CA GLY A 418 13.62 -19.75 -5.47
C GLY A 418 13.09 -19.88 -6.90
N ARG A 419 12.13 -19.05 -7.31
CA ARG A 419 11.51 -19.12 -8.63
C ARG A 419 12.43 -18.66 -9.75
N PHE A 420 13.20 -17.59 -9.52
CA PHE A 420 14.09 -16.97 -10.50
C PHE A 420 15.37 -16.47 -9.83
N ARG A 421 16.42 -16.28 -10.61
CA ARG A 421 17.69 -15.74 -10.13
C ARG A 421 17.62 -14.22 -10.04
N VAL A 422 18.15 -13.66 -8.95
CA VAL A 422 18.28 -12.23 -8.75
C VAL A 422 19.74 -11.83 -8.79
N ARG A 423 20.14 -11.08 -9.82
CA ARG A 423 21.50 -10.60 -10.01
C ARG A 423 21.56 -9.10 -9.74
N TRP A 424 22.34 -8.74 -8.73
CA TRP A 424 22.54 -7.34 -8.34
C TRP A 424 23.86 -6.76 -8.84
N ALA A 425 23.77 -5.65 -9.57
CA ALA A 425 24.88 -4.77 -9.94
C ALA A 425 24.81 -3.50 -9.07
N ALA A 426 25.17 -3.62 -7.80
CA ALA A 426 25.16 -2.54 -6.82
C ALA A 426 26.45 -1.70 -6.92
N GLY A 427 26.32 -0.36 -6.80
CA GLY A 427 27.46 0.55 -7.01
C GLY A 427 28.60 0.39 -5.99
N GLU A 428 28.25 0.24 -4.70
CA GLU A 428 29.24 0.22 -3.61
C GLU A 428 29.24 -1.07 -2.78
N LEU A 429 28.28 -1.99 -2.99
CA LEU A 429 28.29 -3.28 -2.31
C LEU A 429 29.27 -4.24 -2.98
N THR A 430 30.12 -4.85 -2.18
CA THR A 430 31.08 -5.85 -2.66
C THR A 430 30.39 -7.16 -3.05
N ARG A 431 31.08 -7.97 -3.87
CA ARG A 431 30.62 -9.33 -4.23
C ARG A 431 30.26 -10.14 -2.99
N LYS A 432 31.14 -10.15 -1.99
CA LYS A 432 30.94 -10.92 -0.75
C LYS A 432 29.67 -10.49 -0.01
N GLU A 433 29.40 -9.18 0.06
CA GLU A 433 28.19 -8.66 0.70
C GLU A 433 26.93 -9.09 -0.04
N VAL A 434 26.87 -8.90 -1.35
CA VAL A 434 25.71 -9.26 -2.18
C VAL A 434 25.42 -10.77 -2.12
N GLU A 435 26.46 -11.61 -2.23
CA GLU A 435 26.32 -13.05 -2.19
C GLU A 435 25.93 -13.57 -0.78
N SER A 436 26.39 -12.89 0.28
CA SER A 436 26.06 -13.28 1.66
C SER A 436 24.55 -13.16 1.98
N VAL A 437 23.83 -12.26 1.30
CA VAL A 437 22.38 -12.08 1.49
C VAL A 437 21.52 -12.90 0.52
N GLY A 438 22.13 -13.78 -0.28
CA GLY A 438 21.40 -14.71 -1.15
C GLY A 438 21.13 -14.21 -2.58
N TYR A 439 21.77 -13.12 -3.01
CA TYR A 439 21.73 -12.64 -4.37
C TYR A 439 22.99 -13.02 -5.16
N GLU A 440 22.90 -13.05 -6.49
CA GLU A 440 24.09 -13.14 -7.36
C GLU A 440 24.67 -11.75 -7.56
N TRP A 441 25.98 -11.63 -7.42
CA TRP A 441 26.68 -10.38 -7.71
C TRP A 441 27.01 -10.26 -9.19
N ALA A 442 26.94 -9.05 -9.74
CA ALA A 442 27.46 -8.70 -11.04
C ALA A 442 28.23 -7.37 -10.98
N ASP A 443 29.24 -7.26 -11.83
CA ASP A 443 30.02 -6.03 -11.96
C ASP A 443 29.14 -4.88 -12.50
N PRO A 444 28.89 -3.81 -11.70
CA PRO A 444 28.01 -2.72 -12.10
C PRO A 444 28.51 -1.97 -13.32
N PHE A 445 29.83 -1.79 -13.49
CA PHE A 445 30.37 -1.10 -14.64
C PHE A 445 30.25 -1.94 -15.93
N ALA A 446 30.47 -3.24 -15.83
CA ALA A 446 30.30 -4.13 -16.96
C ALA A 446 28.85 -4.20 -17.41
N LEU A 447 27.88 -4.35 -16.48
CA LEU A 447 26.48 -4.43 -16.83
C LEU A 447 25.90 -3.10 -17.30
N LEU A 448 26.33 -1.96 -16.75
CA LEU A 448 25.90 -0.63 -17.25
C LEU A 448 26.41 -0.36 -18.68
N ARG A 449 27.56 -0.90 -19.06
CA ARG A 449 28.02 -0.85 -20.47
C ARG A 449 27.23 -1.79 -21.36
N CYS A 450 26.94 -3.00 -20.87
CA CYS A 450 26.19 -4.00 -21.63
C CYS A 450 24.74 -3.55 -21.90
N TYR A 451 24.06 -3.11 -20.86
CA TYR A 451 22.64 -2.75 -20.96
C TYR A 451 22.38 -1.25 -21.18
N ALA A 452 23.37 -0.39 -21.10
CA ALA A 452 23.33 1.05 -21.40
C ALA A 452 21.93 1.71 -21.24
N PRO A 453 21.45 2.00 -20.00
CA PRO A 453 20.03 2.34 -19.76
C PRO A 453 19.50 3.52 -20.58
N ALA A 454 20.38 4.44 -20.97
CA ALA A 454 20.03 5.60 -21.81
C ALA A 454 19.64 5.23 -23.26
N THR A 455 19.98 4.04 -23.73
CA THR A 455 19.70 3.58 -25.10
C THR A 455 18.53 2.59 -25.17
N LEU A 456 18.08 2.06 -24.03
CA LEU A 456 17.00 1.10 -23.95
C LEU A 456 15.64 1.78 -23.77
N LYS A 457 14.60 1.13 -24.27
CA LYS A 457 13.20 1.55 -24.08
C LYS A 457 12.50 0.60 -23.12
N ASP A 458 11.55 1.11 -22.35
CA ASP A 458 10.70 0.25 -21.52
C ASP A 458 10.04 -0.84 -22.40
N GLY A 459 10.08 -2.10 -21.93
CA GLY A 459 9.59 -3.25 -22.66
C GLY A 459 10.67 -4.08 -23.33
N PHE A 460 10.32 -4.79 -24.41
CA PHE A 460 11.23 -5.69 -25.11
C PHE A 460 12.31 -4.95 -25.89
N ASN A 461 13.56 -5.41 -25.74
CA ASN A 461 14.74 -4.92 -26.46
C ASN A 461 15.55 -6.11 -26.98
N GLY A 462 16.09 -5.98 -28.21
CA GLY A 462 17.12 -6.87 -28.75
C GLY A 462 18.48 -6.17 -28.66
N LEU A 463 19.46 -6.86 -28.08
CA LEU A 463 20.81 -6.33 -27.92
C LEU A 463 21.69 -6.71 -29.12
N PRO A 464 22.81 -6.01 -29.36
CA PRO A 464 23.72 -6.29 -30.47
C PRO A 464 24.32 -7.71 -30.44
N ASN A 465 24.41 -8.33 -29.27
CA ASN A 465 24.88 -9.71 -29.07
C ASN A 465 23.80 -10.76 -29.36
N GLY A 466 22.60 -10.36 -29.79
CA GLY A 466 21.45 -11.25 -30.05
C GLY A 466 20.58 -11.57 -28.81
N GLU A 467 20.96 -11.08 -27.64
CA GLU A 467 20.19 -11.27 -26.40
C GLU A 467 18.87 -10.48 -26.47
N LYS A 468 17.80 -11.10 -26.01
CA LYS A 468 16.48 -10.45 -25.84
C LYS A 468 16.22 -10.22 -24.36
N ILE A 469 15.86 -9.00 -23.99
CA ILE A 469 15.57 -8.63 -22.62
C ILE A 469 14.25 -7.85 -22.54
N PHE A 470 13.64 -7.85 -21.35
CA PHE A 470 12.59 -6.89 -21.00
C PHE A 470 13.19 -5.85 -20.07
N PHE A 471 13.17 -4.58 -20.49
CA PHE A 471 13.77 -3.48 -19.74
C PHE A 471 12.71 -2.68 -18.98
N VAL A 472 13.05 -2.26 -17.75
CA VAL A 472 12.23 -1.40 -16.89
C VAL A 472 13.10 -0.24 -16.42
N SER A 473 12.79 0.96 -16.89
CA SER A 473 13.58 2.17 -16.60
C SER A 473 13.37 2.71 -15.17
N ASN A 474 12.21 2.44 -14.56
CA ASN A 474 11.90 2.78 -13.17
C ASN A 474 10.81 1.85 -12.62
N PRO A 475 11.11 0.98 -11.65
CA PRO A 475 10.14 0.04 -11.09
C PRO A 475 9.09 0.70 -10.17
N GLY A 476 9.29 1.96 -9.79
CA GLY A 476 8.38 2.68 -8.88
C GLY A 476 7.01 3.01 -9.48
N LEU A 477 6.88 2.98 -10.81
CA LEU A 477 5.71 3.51 -11.52
C LEU A 477 4.79 2.45 -12.14
N GLY A 478 5.19 1.18 -12.17
CA GLY A 478 4.40 0.10 -12.79
C GLY A 478 4.35 -1.17 -11.96
N LEU A 479 3.52 -2.09 -12.40
CA LEU A 479 3.50 -3.48 -11.98
C LEU A 479 3.41 -4.34 -13.23
N TRP A 480 4.28 -5.35 -13.33
CA TRP A 480 4.32 -6.30 -14.45
C TRP A 480 3.87 -7.66 -13.94
N ALA A 481 2.87 -8.24 -14.60
CA ALA A 481 2.31 -9.53 -14.22
C ALA A 481 1.85 -10.30 -15.47
N LEU A 482 1.72 -11.61 -15.36
CA LEU A 482 1.03 -12.41 -16.36
C LEU A 482 -0.48 -12.14 -16.26
N LYS A 483 -1.12 -11.98 -17.40
CA LYS A 483 -2.55 -11.70 -17.49
C LYS A 483 -3.40 -12.78 -16.85
N ASP A 484 -3.11 -14.04 -17.15
CA ASP A 484 -3.86 -15.18 -16.63
C ASP A 484 -3.67 -15.34 -15.11
N ASP A 485 -2.45 -15.15 -14.60
CA ASP A 485 -2.17 -15.27 -13.17
C ASP A 485 -2.79 -14.13 -12.37
N PHE A 486 -2.82 -12.92 -12.96
CA PHE A 486 -3.48 -11.79 -12.32
C PHE A 486 -5.01 -11.94 -12.29
N ALA A 487 -5.61 -12.54 -13.35
CA ALA A 487 -7.04 -12.81 -13.43
C ALA A 487 -7.49 -13.93 -12.48
N ARG A 488 -6.61 -14.89 -12.17
CA ARG A 488 -6.91 -15.92 -11.17
C ARG A 488 -7.11 -15.26 -9.82
N THR A 489 -8.33 -15.28 -9.32
CA THR A 489 -8.57 -14.95 -7.91
C THR A 489 -7.80 -15.98 -7.09
N PRO A 490 -7.01 -15.60 -6.07
CA PRO A 490 -6.47 -16.57 -5.14
C PRO A 490 -7.66 -17.38 -4.64
N SER A 491 -7.60 -18.70 -4.78
CA SER A 491 -8.58 -19.60 -4.16
C SER A 491 -8.62 -19.24 -2.69
N ALA A 492 -9.78 -18.81 -2.22
CA ALA A 492 -10.08 -18.47 -0.84
C ALA A 492 -9.85 -19.68 0.08
#